data_0d0cebdbd943ff397a014622e3bafb98
#
_entry.id   0d0cebdbd943ff397a014622e3bafb98
#
_cell.length_a   1.000
_cell.length_b   1.000
_cell.length_c   1.000
_cell.angle_alpha   90.00
_cell.angle_beta   90.00
_cell.angle_gamma   90.00
#
_symmetry.space_group_name_H-M   'P 1'
#
loop_
_entity.id
_entity.type
_entity.pdbx_description
1 polymer ?
#
loop_
_entity_poly.entity_id
_entity_poly.type
_entity_poly.pdbx_seq_one_letter_code
_entity_poly.pdbx_strand_id
1 'polypeptide(L)'
;MVTLPTSRRCFSDASGLNAEVTIAEYRAGTDKQNHVTKVPGVHKFENVTLKRGIVDSESFWDWMNEVWTQGPGAKRVIRVVLQSESSQDVQQWKLSGAFPTKYAGPTLAAAGGTEVAMEEWQIAYDVMEFSQLGTPD
;
A
#
# COMPACT_ATOMS: atom_id res chain seq x y z
N MET A 1 3.17 -8.83 -6.42
CA MET A 1 1.83 -9.01 -7.03
C MET A 1 0.78 -8.40 -6.13
N VAL A 2 -0.19 -7.72 -6.69
CA VAL A 2 -1.33 -7.19 -5.93
C VAL A 2 -2.58 -7.98 -6.31
N THR A 3 -3.28 -8.48 -5.31
CA THR A 3 -4.53 -9.22 -5.50
C THR A 3 -5.70 -8.32 -5.14
N LEU A 4 -6.50 -7.99 -6.13
CA LEU A 4 -7.81 -7.38 -5.94
C LEU A 4 -8.84 -8.49 -5.75
N PRO A 5 -10.03 -8.20 -5.21
CA PRO A 5 -11.05 -9.23 -4.98
C PRO A 5 -11.41 -10.06 -6.22
N THR A 6 -11.23 -9.50 -7.41
CA THR A 6 -11.63 -10.14 -8.66
C THR A 6 -10.47 -10.55 -9.56
N SER A 7 -9.23 -10.10 -9.30
CA SER A 7 -8.10 -10.42 -10.19
C SER A 7 -6.74 -10.19 -9.53
N ARG A 8 -5.76 -10.95 -9.97
CA ARG A 8 -4.36 -10.74 -9.62
C ARG A 8 -3.71 -9.82 -10.64
N ARG A 9 -2.95 -8.84 -10.17
CA ARG A 9 -2.22 -7.89 -11.01
C ARG A 9 -0.76 -7.84 -10.59
N CYS A 10 0.13 -7.88 -11.55
CA CYS A 10 1.57 -7.77 -11.29
C CYS A 10 2.00 -6.32 -11.33
N PHE A 11 2.79 -5.92 -10.35
CA PHE A 11 3.42 -4.60 -10.28
C PHE A 11 4.93 -4.77 -10.16
N SER A 12 5.67 -3.87 -10.78
CA SER A 12 7.12 -3.89 -10.68
C SER A 12 7.61 -3.37 -9.33
N ASP A 13 6.92 -2.37 -8.79
CA ASP A 13 7.30 -1.75 -7.54
C ASP A 13 6.08 -1.52 -6.65
N ALA A 14 6.24 -1.77 -5.36
CA ALA A 14 5.30 -1.39 -4.31
C ALA A 14 6.08 -0.72 -3.19
N SER A 15 5.69 0.49 -2.81
CA SER A 15 6.34 1.26 -1.75
C SER A 15 5.31 1.86 -0.81
N GLY A 16 5.76 2.33 0.35
CA GLY A 16 4.86 2.91 1.34
C GLY A 16 4.21 1.90 2.26
N LEU A 17 4.69 0.65 2.28
CA LEU A 17 4.20 -0.37 3.21
C LEU A 17 4.77 -0.12 4.61
N ASN A 18 4.52 1.06 5.14
CA ASN A 18 5.05 1.53 6.41
C ASN A 18 3.97 1.61 7.46
N ALA A 19 4.33 1.25 8.68
CA ALA A 19 3.46 1.38 9.84
C ALA A 19 4.19 2.17 10.92
N GLU A 20 3.49 3.08 11.54
CA GLU A 20 4.02 3.95 12.57
C GLU A 20 3.04 4.05 13.73
N VAL A 21 3.58 4.14 14.94
CA VAL A 21 2.80 4.39 16.15
C VAL A 21 3.19 5.76 16.68
N THR A 22 2.22 6.62 16.91
CA THR A 22 2.45 7.91 17.57
C THR A 22 2.83 7.66 19.03
N ILE A 23 3.92 8.26 19.47
CA ILE A 23 4.41 8.12 20.84
C ILE A 23 4.03 9.35 21.65
N ALA A 24 3.37 9.11 22.77
CA ALA A 24 3.15 10.14 23.79
C ALA A 24 4.23 10.00 24.86
N GLU A 25 4.86 11.10 25.22
CA GLU A 25 5.87 11.13 26.28
C GLU A 25 5.23 11.58 27.58
N TYR A 26 5.49 10.82 28.62
CA TYR A 26 4.96 11.08 29.95
C TYR A 26 6.07 10.96 30.99
N ARG A 27 6.13 11.91 31.91
CA ARG A 27 7.05 11.89 33.04
C ARG A 27 6.27 12.02 34.35
N ALA A 28 6.34 10.99 35.17
CA ALA A 28 5.77 11.05 36.50
C ALA A 28 6.65 11.94 37.43
N GLY A 29 6.06 12.91 38.13
CA GLY A 29 6.78 13.79 39.04
C GLY A 29 7.40 13.07 40.23
N THR A 30 7.03 11.81 40.46
CA THR A 30 7.55 10.97 41.56
C THR A 30 8.70 10.07 41.13
N ASP A 31 9.06 10.03 39.83
CA ASP A 31 10.15 9.23 39.37
C ASP A 31 11.51 9.78 39.84
N LYS A 32 12.27 8.92 40.50
CA LYS A 32 13.61 9.25 40.95
C LYS A 32 14.62 9.22 39.81
N GLN A 33 14.29 8.58 38.68
CA GLN A 33 15.14 8.51 37.51
C GLN A 33 14.73 9.59 36.52
N ASN A 34 15.72 10.19 35.89
CA ASN A 34 15.52 11.31 34.97
C ASN A 34 15.21 10.84 33.56
N HIS A 35 14.17 10.02 33.38
CA HIS A 35 13.74 9.49 32.10
C HIS A 35 12.25 9.77 31.85
N VAL A 36 11.89 9.77 30.58
CA VAL A 36 10.51 9.96 30.11
C VAL A 36 9.93 8.59 29.76
N THR A 37 8.72 8.32 30.28
CA THR A 37 7.98 7.10 29.87
C THR A 37 7.26 7.36 28.57
N LYS A 38 7.47 6.47 27.62
CA LYS A 38 6.84 6.53 26.29
C LYS A 38 5.60 5.63 26.27
N VAL A 39 4.48 6.20 25.86
CA VAL A 39 3.20 5.49 25.76
C VAL A 39 2.80 5.39 24.29
N PRO A 40 2.52 4.19 23.78
CA PRO A 40 2.06 4.05 22.41
C PRO A 40 0.67 4.67 22.24
N GLY A 41 0.52 5.47 21.19
CA GLY A 41 -0.73 6.14 20.83
C GLY A 41 -1.38 5.52 19.60
N VAL A 42 -1.86 6.37 18.71
CA VAL A 42 -2.59 5.95 17.50
C VAL A 42 -1.64 5.38 16.46
N HIS A 43 -2.07 4.29 15.81
CA HIS A 43 -1.38 3.71 14.66
C HIS A 43 -1.61 4.58 13.42
N LYS A 44 -0.54 4.77 12.66
CA LYS A 44 -0.60 5.46 11.36
C LYS A 44 -0.03 4.56 10.28
N PHE A 45 -0.70 4.55 9.15
CA PHE A 45 -0.26 3.83 7.97
C PHE A 45 -0.11 4.81 6.81
N GLU A 46 0.98 4.70 6.07
CA GLU A 46 1.21 5.53 4.90
C GLU A 46 0.49 4.95 3.68
N ASN A 47 0.19 5.81 2.72
CA ASN A 47 -0.40 5.36 1.45
C ASN A 47 0.60 4.48 0.69
N VAL A 48 0.07 3.41 0.11
CA VAL A 48 0.87 2.52 -0.73
C VAL A 48 0.92 3.07 -2.14
N THR A 49 2.11 3.10 -2.73
CA THR A 49 2.35 3.48 -4.11
C THR A 49 2.70 2.23 -4.91
N LEU A 50 1.93 1.96 -5.96
CA LEU A 50 2.11 0.83 -6.87
C LEU A 50 2.50 1.32 -8.24
N LYS A 51 3.60 0.80 -8.77
CA LYS A 51 4.11 1.16 -10.10
C LYS A 51 4.17 -0.07 -11.00
N ARG A 52 3.80 0.11 -12.25
CA ARG A 52 3.94 -0.92 -13.27
C ARG A 52 4.04 -0.31 -14.66
N GLY A 53 4.56 -1.09 -15.62
CA GLY A 53 4.42 -0.74 -17.04
C GLY A 53 2.95 -0.67 -17.42
N ILE A 54 2.62 0.14 -18.42
CA ILE A 54 1.24 0.24 -18.88
C ILE A 54 0.83 -1.10 -19.52
N VAL A 55 -0.21 -1.71 -18.97
CA VAL A 55 -0.83 -2.91 -19.51
C VAL A 55 -2.32 -2.61 -19.63
N ASP A 56 -3.12 -3.14 -18.77
CA ASP A 56 -4.57 -2.92 -18.71
C ASP A 56 -4.93 -2.31 -17.36
N SER A 57 -5.31 -1.04 -17.39
CA SER A 57 -5.63 -0.28 -16.18
C SER A 57 -7.13 -0.13 -15.94
N GLU A 58 -7.95 -0.72 -16.80
CA GLU A 58 -9.40 -0.51 -16.77
C GLU A 58 -10.03 -0.83 -15.42
N SER A 59 -9.61 -1.94 -14.81
CA SER A 59 -10.18 -2.35 -13.51
C SER A 59 -9.86 -1.37 -12.37
N PHE A 60 -8.68 -0.75 -12.39
CA PHE A 60 -8.34 0.29 -11.43
C PHE A 60 -9.10 1.58 -11.69
N TRP A 61 -9.28 1.93 -12.95
CA TRP A 61 -10.06 3.10 -13.33
C TRP A 61 -11.54 2.95 -12.95
N ASP A 62 -12.11 1.77 -13.12
CA ASP A 62 -13.48 1.48 -12.69
C ASP A 62 -13.62 1.65 -11.18
N TRP A 63 -12.64 1.16 -10.42
CA TRP A 63 -12.61 1.33 -8.96
C TRP A 63 -12.50 2.80 -8.56
N MET A 64 -11.64 3.57 -9.23
CA MET A 64 -11.52 5.01 -9.01
C MET A 64 -12.84 5.73 -9.26
N ASN A 65 -13.53 5.37 -10.34
CA ASN A 65 -14.86 5.91 -10.65
C ASN A 65 -15.90 5.55 -9.59
N GLU A 66 -15.86 4.33 -9.06
CA GLU A 66 -16.71 3.93 -7.94
C GLU A 66 -16.45 4.79 -6.70
N VAL A 67 -15.19 5.09 -6.40
CA VAL A 67 -14.85 5.96 -5.27
C VAL A 67 -15.43 7.36 -5.46
N TRP A 68 -15.37 7.90 -6.67
CA TRP A 68 -15.93 9.22 -6.97
C TRP A 68 -17.46 9.26 -6.88
N THR A 69 -18.13 8.16 -7.20
CA THR A 69 -19.60 8.11 -7.21
C THR A 69 -20.21 7.59 -5.92
N GLN A 70 -19.57 6.62 -5.26
CA GLN A 70 -20.10 5.95 -4.08
C GLN A 70 -19.39 6.34 -2.76
N GLY A 71 -18.21 6.99 -2.87
CA GLY A 71 -17.43 7.37 -1.69
C GLY A 71 -17.02 6.17 -0.86
N PRO A 72 -17.28 6.18 0.46
CA PRO A 72 -16.81 5.09 1.36
C PRO A 72 -17.33 3.70 1.00
N GLY A 73 -18.43 3.61 0.27
CA GLY A 73 -18.98 2.32 -0.19
C GLY A 73 -18.09 1.58 -1.18
N ALA A 74 -17.14 2.27 -1.80
CA ALA A 74 -16.21 1.67 -2.76
C ALA A 74 -14.93 1.12 -2.12
N LYS A 75 -14.78 1.20 -0.80
CA LYS A 75 -13.64 0.63 -0.10
C LYS A 75 -13.59 -0.89 -0.25
N ARG A 76 -12.38 -1.40 -0.49
CA ARG A 76 -12.16 -2.84 -0.72
C ARG A 76 -10.98 -3.32 0.11
N VAL A 77 -10.89 -4.64 0.26
CA VAL A 77 -9.72 -5.30 0.82
C VAL A 77 -8.81 -5.71 -0.32
N ILE A 78 -7.56 -5.27 -0.26
CA ILE A 78 -6.54 -5.71 -1.23
C ILE A 78 -5.42 -6.42 -0.52
N ARG A 79 -4.69 -7.26 -1.25
CA ARG A 79 -3.52 -7.95 -0.74
C ARG A 79 -2.34 -7.68 -1.65
N VAL A 80 -1.26 -7.22 -1.03
CA VAL A 80 0.03 -7.07 -1.71
C VAL A 80 0.86 -8.29 -1.35
N VAL A 81 1.25 -9.05 -2.34
CA VAL A 81 1.96 -10.32 -2.14
C VAL A 81 3.35 -10.22 -2.76
N LEU A 82 4.36 -10.50 -1.96
CA LEU A 82 5.74 -10.65 -2.43
C LEU A 82 5.94 -12.10 -2.88
N GLN A 83 6.36 -12.27 -4.12
CA GLN A 83 6.65 -13.58 -4.68
C GLN A 83 8.16 -13.82 -4.78
N SER A 84 8.56 -15.05 -4.58
CA SER A 84 9.93 -15.50 -4.83
C SER A 84 10.18 -15.66 -6.34
N GLU A 85 11.44 -15.90 -6.70
CA GLU A 85 11.81 -16.19 -8.11
C GLU A 85 11.08 -17.40 -8.68
N SER A 86 10.71 -18.34 -7.84
CA SER A 86 9.93 -19.51 -8.23
C SER A 86 8.41 -19.28 -8.26
N SER A 87 7.98 -18.02 -8.19
CA SER A 87 6.57 -17.62 -8.21
C SER A 87 5.76 -18.14 -7.02
N GLN A 88 6.42 -18.42 -5.91
CA GLN A 88 5.76 -18.79 -4.66
C GLN A 88 5.52 -17.56 -3.80
N ASP A 89 4.34 -17.50 -3.19
CA ASP A 89 3.98 -16.41 -2.30
C ASP A 89 4.77 -16.53 -0.99
N VAL A 90 5.56 -15.50 -0.65
CA VAL A 90 6.44 -15.51 0.53
C VAL A 90 5.86 -14.66 1.67
N GLN A 91 5.44 -13.45 1.36
CA GLN A 91 4.90 -12.51 2.33
C GLN A 91 3.67 -11.83 1.78
N GLN A 92 2.77 -11.45 2.66
CA GLN A 92 1.52 -10.79 2.28
C GLN A 92 1.22 -9.63 3.22
N TRP A 93 0.82 -8.51 2.64
CA TRP A 93 0.25 -7.37 3.35
C TRP A 93 -1.21 -7.25 2.95
N LYS A 94 -2.11 -7.40 3.91
CA LYS A 94 -3.54 -7.22 3.70
C LYS A 94 -3.92 -5.80 4.09
N LEU A 95 -4.47 -5.06 3.14
CA LEU A 95 -4.91 -3.69 3.32
C LEU A 95 -6.43 -3.64 3.37
N SER A 96 -6.98 -3.31 4.53
CA SER A 96 -8.43 -3.24 4.74
C SER A 96 -8.91 -1.80 4.61
N GLY A 97 -10.09 -1.61 4.04
CA GLY A 97 -10.64 -0.27 3.79
C GLY A 97 -9.87 0.49 2.72
N ALA A 98 -9.32 -0.22 1.75
CA ALA A 98 -8.48 0.37 0.71
C ALA A 98 -9.30 1.02 -0.41
N PHE A 99 -8.79 2.14 -0.90
CA PHE A 99 -9.35 2.83 -2.06
C PHE A 99 -8.26 3.63 -2.77
N PRO A 100 -8.32 3.77 -4.11
CA PRO A 100 -7.34 4.56 -4.83
C PRO A 100 -7.54 6.06 -4.58
N THR A 101 -6.43 6.77 -4.34
CA THR A 101 -6.46 8.22 -4.09
C THR A 101 -5.87 9.03 -5.22
N LYS A 102 -4.92 8.46 -5.96
CA LYS A 102 -4.21 9.17 -7.01
C LYS A 102 -3.77 8.22 -8.12
N TYR A 103 -3.90 8.68 -9.34
CA TYR A 103 -3.31 8.06 -10.52
C TYR A 103 -2.34 9.03 -11.17
N ALA A 104 -1.14 8.56 -11.45
CA ALA A 104 -0.16 9.29 -12.24
C ALA A 104 0.14 8.52 -13.50
N GLY A 105 -0.22 9.09 -14.64
CA GLY A 105 0.07 8.50 -15.93
C GLY A 105 1.54 8.65 -16.31
N PRO A 106 1.97 7.95 -17.37
CA PRO A 106 3.34 8.03 -17.83
C PRO A 106 3.65 9.37 -18.48
N THR A 107 4.92 9.73 -18.49
CA THR A 107 5.41 10.83 -19.31
C THR A 107 5.55 10.31 -20.74
N LEU A 108 4.81 10.91 -21.66
CA LEU A 108 4.84 10.54 -23.07
C LEU A 108 5.75 11.51 -23.83
N ALA A 109 6.83 10.99 -24.39
CA ALA A 109 7.74 11.75 -25.23
C ALA A 109 7.47 11.47 -26.70
N ALA A 110 7.23 12.51 -27.48
CA ALA A 110 6.91 12.39 -28.92
C ALA A 110 8.10 11.97 -29.78
N ALA A 111 9.33 12.07 -29.28
CA ALA A 111 10.56 11.79 -30.03
C ALA A 111 11.29 10.58 -29.45
N GLY A 112 10.82 9.36 -29.77
CA GLY A 112 11.59 8.13 -29.65
C GLY A 112 12.39 7.90 -28.38
N GLY A 113 11.81 8.15 -27.20
CA GLY A 113 12.47 7.84 -25.94
C GLY A 113 12.59 6.33 -25.72
N THR A 114 13.70 5.90 -25.13
CA THR A 114 13.94 4.51 -24.77
C THR A 114 13.34 4.12 -23.42
N GLU A 115 12.71 5.07 -22.73
CA GLU A 115 12.11 4.84 -21.42
C GLU A 115 10.80 4.06 -21.52
N VAL A 116 10.64 3.07 -20.65
CA VAL A 116 9.40 2.32 -20.54
C VAL A 116 8.33 3.20 -19.88
N ALA A 117 7.16 3.29 -20.53
CA ALA A 117 6.04 4.02 -19.95
C ALA A 117 5.54 3.31 -18.69
N MET A 118 5.56 4.02 -17.57
CA MET A 118 5.14 3.49 -16.27
C MET A 118 3.93 4.27 -15.76
N GLU A 119 3.00 3.53 -15.16
CA GLU A 119 1.89 4.14 -14.44
C GLU A 119 2.07 3.95 -12.93
N GLU A 120 1.54 4.88 -12.16
CA GLU A 120 1.64 4.89 -10.71
C GLU A 120 0.26 5.07 -10.08
N TRP A 121 -0.05 4.23 -9.11
CA TRP A 121 -1.29 4.31 -8.34
C TRP A 121 -0.97 4.49 -6.87
N GLN A 122 -1.62 5.46 -6.23
CA GLN A 122 -1.61 5.60 -4.78
C GLN A 122 -2.90 5.06 -4.19
N ILE A 123 -2.76 4.25 -3.13
CA ILE A 123 -3.88 3.64 -2.44
C ILE A 123 -3.80 3.98 -0.97
N ALA A 124 -4.89 4.56 -0.44
CA ALA A 124 -5.08 4.76 0.99
C ALA A 124 -5.83 3.56 1.57
N TYR A 125 -5.60 3.27 2.83
CA TYR A 125 -6.26 2.18 3.54
C TYR A 125 -6.36 2.49 5.03
N ASP A 126 -7.26 1.79 5.70
CA ASP A 126 -7.48 1.99 7.13
C ASP A 126 -6.53 1.17 8.01
N VAL A 127 -6.36 -0.12 7.68
CA VAL A 127 -5.55 -1.05 8.47
C VAL A 127 -4.71 -1.93 7.55
N MET A 128 -3.48 -2.19 7.97
CA MET A 128 -2.56 -3.11 7.30
C MET A 128 -2.24 -4.28 8.23
N GLU A 129 -2.39 -5.51 7.71
CA GLU A 129 -2.00 -6.72 8.41
C GLU A 129 -0.91 -7.44 7.63
N PHE A 130 0.13 -7.86 8.32
CA PHE A 130 1.23 -8.61 7.73
C PHE A 130 1.09 -10.09 8.01
N SER A 131 1.35 -10.92 7.01
CA SER A 131 1.39 -12.37 7.14
C SER A 131 2.55 -12.96 6.36
N GLN A 132 3.22 -13.92 6.95
CA GLN A 132 4.25 -14.69 6.26
C GLN A 132 3.62 -15.96 5.70
N LEU A 133 3.72 -16.16 4.38
CA LEU A 133 3.06 -17.26 3.68
C LEU A 133 4.01 -18.42 3.35
N GLY A 134 5.31 -18.16 3.32
CA GLY A 134 6.33 -19.18 3.05
C GLY A 134 6.93 -19.76 4.31
N THR A 135 7.36 -21.02 4.25
CA THR A 135 8.19 -21.60 5.31
C THR A 135 9.61 -21.11 5.08
N PRO A 136 10.23 -20.42 6.05
CA PRO A 136 11.64 -20.07 5.92
C PRO A 136 12.49 -21.33 5.98
N ASP A 137 13.25 -21.59 4.95
CA ASP A 137 14.29 -22.63 4.96
C ASP A 137 15.57 -22.08 5.56
#